data_223ae6052d5bc3ab93831f9afada1b9b
#
_entry.id   223ae6052d5bc3ab93831f9afada1b9b
#
_cell.length_a   1.000
_cell.length_b   1.000
_cell.length_c   1.000
_cell.angle_alpha   90.00
_cell.angle_beta   90.00
_cell.angle_gamma   90.00
#
_symmetry.space_group_name_H-M   'P 1'
#
loop_
_entity.id
_entity.type
_entity.pdbx_description
1 polymer ?
#
loop_
_entity_poly.entity_id
_entity_poly.type
_entity_poly.pdbx_seq_one_letter_code
_entity_poly.pdbx_strand_id
1 'polypeptide(L)'
;ADELAKDFLYHNDLYRAGRAIISDKQFDALKQALIDVSPTHPALKKVDEGCVLSGLGTLPFEEWYSYLPKGTPLIAEPKIDGCAIAVRYVDGLLVKAWTRKNIDKTYCMRHIKDLPKKIKQKGLVEVRGELYGQGLVPSSSQRLAAGHLRKKSPTGDGLSFCAFQIFNGQGTEESNLQQLIDWGFHTCGYIKVKRNAVQDVQQLHSKWQDSLIFSRYPTDGIVVKVSNKDLQEEIGRTSLA
;
A
#
# COMPACT_ATOMS: atom_id res chain seq x y z
N ALA A 1 29.51 15.03 -3.58
CA ALA A 1 28.13 14.56 -3.77
C ALA A 1 27.82 13.36 -2.86
N ASP A 2 28.60 12.27 -2.93
CA ASP A 2 28.29 11.00 -2.25
C ASP A 2 28.28 11.09 -0.72
N GLU A 3 29.16 11.88 -0.10
CA GLU A 3 29.13 12.13 1.36
C GLU A 3 27.88 12.92 1.76
N LEU A 4 27.56 14.00 1.04
CA LEU A 4 26.32 14.74 1.23
C LEU A 4 25.08 13.85 1.06
N ALA A 5 25.10 12.94 0.09
CA ALA A 5 24.03 12.01 -0.13
C ALA A 5 23.87 10.99 1.01
N LYS A 6 24.99 10.51 1.59
CA LYS A 6 24.95 9.62 2.77
C LYS A 6 24.34 10.34 3.98
N ASP A 7 24.77 11.58 4.23
CA ASP A 7 24.26 12.39 5.34
C ASP A 7 22.78 12.73 5.15
N PHE A 8 22.39 13.09 3.94
CA PHE A 8 21.00 13.33 3.57
C PHE A 8 20.11 12.10 3.76
N LEU A 9 20.54 10.92 3.31
CA LEU A 9 19.81 9.67 3.50
C LEU A 9 19.73 9.28 4.97
N TYR A 10 20.82 9.42 5.73
CA TYR A 10 20.84 9.17 7.17
C TYR A 10 19.83 10.03 7.93
N HIS A 11 19.82 11.34 7.70
CA HIS A 11 18.83 12.23 8.33
C HIS A 11 17.40 11.98 7.85
N ASN A 12 17.22 11.61 6.58
CA ASN A 12 15.92 11.19 6.07
C ASN A 12 15.41 9.92 6.78
N ASP A 13 16.26 8.92 6.99
CA ASP A 13 15.88 7.69 7.68
C ASP A 13 15.54 7.96 9.15
N LEU A 14 16.30 8.83 9.84
CA LEU A 14 15.96 9.27 11.18
C LEU A 14 14.65 10.07 11.22
N TYR A 15 14.43 10.98 10.29
CA TYR A 15 13.18 11.73 10.17
C TYR A 15 11.98 10.79 9.94
N ARG A 16 12.12 9.85 9.01
CA ARG A 16 11.11 8.81 8.75
C ARG A 16 10.87 7.91 9.96
N ALA A 17 11.90 7.67 10.76
CA ALA A 17 11.82 6.90 11.99
C ALA A 17 11.18 7.67 13.17
N GLY A 18 10.79 8.94 12.98
CA GLY A 18 10.31 9.80 14.08
C GLY A 18 11.40 10.12 15.10
N ARG A 19 12.67 9.99 14.73
CA ARG A 19 13.89 10.23 15.55
C ARG A 19 14.71 11.36 14.96
N ALA A 20 14.07 12.35 14.33
CA ALA A 20 14.78 13.47 13.75
C ALA A 20 15.69 14.14 14.78
N ILE A 21 16.98 14.29 14.43
CA ILE A 21 17.99 14.96 15.26
C ILE A 21 18.38 16.33 14.69
N ILE A 22 17.87 16.67 13.51
CA ILE A 22 17.97 17.99 12.89
C ILE A 22 16.56 18.54 12.65
N SER A 23 16.43 19.86 12.59
CA SER A 23 15.16 20.53 12.25
C SER A 23 14.82 20.38 10.77
N ASP A 24 13.52 20.55 10.42
CA ASP A 24 13.07 20.55 9.02
C ASP A 24 13.86 21.54 8.17
N LYS A 25 14.13 22.73 8.71
CA LYS A 25 14.95 23.75 8.02
C LYS A 25 16.39 23.30 7.75
N GLN A 26 17.00 22.55 8.66
CA GLN A 26 18.34 21.99 8.45
C GLN A 26 18.31 20.83 7.45
N PHE A 27 17.26 20.01 7.46
CA PHE A 27 17.06 18.95 6.49
C PHE A 27 16.83 19.51 5.07
N ASP A 28 16.02 20.56 4.94
CA ASP A 28 15.80 21.25 3.65
C ASP A 28 17.08 21.88 3.12
N ALA A 29 17.91 22.47 4.00
CA ALA A 29 19.22 23.00 3.62
C ALA A 29 20.18 21.91 3.13
N LEU A 30 20.17 20.75 3.77
CA LEU A 30 20.97 19.59 3.37
C LEU A 30 20.51 19.04 2.01
N LYS A 31 19.19 18.95 1.79
CA LYS A 31 18.59 18.59 0.50
C LYS A 31 19.01 19.58 -0.59
N GLN A 32 18.92 20.87 -0.33
CA GLN A 32 19.31 21.91 -1.28
C GLN A 32 20.80 21.84 -1.62
N ALA A 33 21.67 21.66 -0.62
CA ALA A 33 23.10 21.50 -0.84
C ALA A 33 23.42 20.28 -1.76
N LEU A 34 22.69 19.18 -1.62
CA LEU A 34 22.82 18.02 -2.50
C LEU A 34 22.33 18.33 -3.92
N ILE A 35 21.22 19.05 -4.08
CA ILE A 35 20.69 19.50 -5.37
C ILE A 35 21.70 20.42 -6.08
N ASP A 36 22.30 21.36 -5.35
CA ASP A 36 23.25 22.33 -5.92
C ASP A 36 24.52 21.64 -6.44
N VAL A 37 24.98 20.56 -5.75
CA VAL A 37 26.19 19.82 -6.14
C VAL A 37 25.89 18.73 -7.18
N SER A 38 24.71 18.10 -7.13
CA SER A 38 24.31 17.01 -8.03
C SER A 38 22.79 16.92 -8.16
N PRO A 39 22.16 17.72 -9.05
CA PRO A 39 20.70 17.82 -9.17
C PRO A 39 19.98 16.51 -9.51
N THR A 40 20.70 15.57 -10.11
CA THR A 40 20.17 14.26 -10.53
C THR A 40 20.65 13.11 -9.65
N HIS A 41 21.20 13.39 -8.48
CA HIS A 41 21.75 12.36 -7.60
C HIS A 41 20.67 11.33 -7.21
N PRO A 42 20.92 10.00 -7.32
CA PRO A 42 19.94 8.96 -7.01
C PRO A 42 19.33 9.05 -5.60
N ALA A 43 20.10 9.56 -4.62
CA ALA A 43 19.60 9.77 -3.27
C ALA A 43 18.41 10.73 -3.20
N LEU A 44 18.34 11.74 -4.05
CA LEU A 44 17.21 12.68 -4.11
C LEU A 44 15.92 11.96 -4.51
N LYS A 45 15.99 11.08 -5.50
CA LYS A 45 14.83 10.24 -5.90
C LYS A 45 14.41 9.31 -4.79
N LYS A 46 15.37 8.66 -4.11
CA LYS A 46 15.11 7.70 -3.03
C LYS A 46 14.39 8.31 -1.82
N VAL A 47 14.56 9.61 -1.58
CA VAL A 47 13.92 10.33 -0.46
C VAL A 47 12.48 10.75 -0.80
N ASP A 48 12.22 11.10 -2.05
CA ASP A 48 10.87 11.45 -2.51
C ASP A 48 9.99 10.20 -2.74
N GLU A 49 10.59 9.00 -2.81
CA GLU A 49 9.91 7.72 -2.97
C GLU A 49 9.43 7.12 -1.63
N GLY A 50 8.64 7.87 -0.87
CA GLY A 50 7.78 7.28 0.17
C GLY A 50 6.68 6.42 -0.49
N CYS A 51 6.03 5.56 0.31
CA CYS A 51 4.91 4.77 -0.16
C CYS A 51 3.84 5.67 -0.79
N VAL A 52 3.81 5.72 -2.12
CA VAL A 52 2.81 6.48 -2.88
C VAL A 52 1.56 5.63 -3.03
N LEU A 53 0.43 6.15 -2.58
CA LEU A 53 -0.89 5.59 -2.80
C LEU A 53 -1.44 6.12 -4.12
N SER A 54 -1.06 5.50 -5.25
CA SER A 54 -1.61 5.82 -6.56
C SER A 54 -2.97 5.14 -6.78
N GLY A 55 -3.83 5.74 -7.63
CA GLY A 55 -5.00 5.04 -8.15
C GLY A 55 -4.57 3.97 -9.15
N LEU A 56 -5.40 2.94 -9.30
CA LEU A 56 -5.26 1.99 -10.38
C LEU A 56 -5.78 2.66 -11.67
N GLY A 57 -5.06 2.50 -12.78
CA GLY A 57 -5.56 2.81 -14.11
C GLY A 57 -6.66 1.82 -14.51
N THR A 58 -7.50 2.20 -15.47
CA THR A 58 -8.52 1.30 -16.04
C THR A 58 -8.10 0.92 -17.45
N LEU A 59 -7.62 -0.31 -17.60
CA LEU A 59 -7.46 -0.95 -18.89
C LEU A 59 -8.35 -2.20 -18.94
N PRO A 60 -8.89 -2.57 -20.11
CA PRO A 60 -9.43 -3.92 -20.29
C PRO A 60 -8.38 -4.95 -19.88
N PHE A 61 -8.80 -5.98 -19.13
CA PHE A 61 -7.87 -6.98 -18.64
C PHE A 61 -7.07 -7.66 -19.75
N GLU A 62 -7.72 -7.98 -20.86
CA GLU A 62 -7.11 -8.62 -22.03
C GLU A 62 -5.99 -7.77 -22.64
N GLU A 63 -6.20 -6.46 -22.71
CA GLU A 63 -5.22 -5.52 -23.21
C GLU A 63 -4.00 -5.46 -22.27
N TRP A 64 -4.24 -5.25 -20.97
CA TRP A 64 -3.17 -5.24 -19.97
C TRP A 64 -2.38 -6.57 -19.96
N TYR A 65 -3.10 -7.72 -20.01
CA TYR A 65 -2.46 -9.04 -19.99
C TYR A 65 -1.60 -9.30 -21.23
N SER A 66 -1.93 -8.70 -22.38
CA SER A 66 -1.16 -8.85 -23.62
C SER A 66 0.26 -8.30 -23.53
N TYR A 67 0.51 -7.36 -22.61
CA TYR A 67 1.84 -6.79 -22.36
C TYR A 67 2.72 -7.65 -21.44
N LEU A 68 2.14 -8.66 -20.79
CA LEU A 68 2.87 -9.52 -19.86
C LEU A 68 3.56 -10.69 -20.60
N PRO A 69 4.71 -11.18 -20.11
CA PRO A 69 5.30 -12.42 -20.58
C PRO A 69 4.31 -13.59 -20.47
N LYS A 70 4.30 -14.49 -21.45
CA LYS A 70 3.42 -15.65 -21.43
C LYS A 70 3.64 -16.50 -20.18
N GLY A 71 2.56 -16.86 -19.51
CA GLY A 71 2.63 -17.70 -18.30
C GLY A 71 2.96 -16.92 -17.02
N THR A 72 2.94 -15.60 -17.05
CA THR A 72 3.10 -14.77 -15.84
C THR A 72 2.09 -15.19 -14.77
N PRO A 73 2.57 -15.56 -13.55
CA PRO A 73 1.69 -15.91 -12.45
C PRO A 73 0.90 -14.69 -11.97
N LEU A 74 -0.41 -14.84 -11.84
CA LEU A 74 -1.33 -13.80 -11.40
C LEU A 74 -2.13 -14.26 -10.19
N ILE A 75 -2.52 -13.28 -9.35
CA ILE A 75 -3.50 -13.45 -8.28
C ILE A 75 -4.63 -12.44 -8.44
N ALA A 76 -5.82 -12.82 -7.98
CA ALA A 76 -6.97 -11.93 -7.89
C ALA A 76 -7.34 -11.69 -6.43
N GLU A 77 -7.52 -10.43 -6.04
CA GLU A 77 -7.91 -9.97 -4.71
C GLU A 77 -9.23 -9.20 -4.79
N PRO A 78 -9.97 -9.06 -3.66
CA PRO A 78 -11.14 -8.19 -3.62
C PRO A 78 -10.73 -6.72 -3.75
N LYS A 79 -11.40 -5.97 -4.62
CA LYS A 79 -11.28 -4.51 -4.69
C LYS A 79 -12.21 -3.88 -3.66
N ILE A 80 -11.67 -3.67 -2.46
CA ILE A 80 -12.42 -3.11 -1.34
C ILE A 80 -12.68 -1.63 -1.60
N ASP A 81 -13.92 -1.20 -1.40
CA ASP A 81 -14.32 0.21 -1.48
C ASP A 81 -14.27 0.87 -0.10
N GLY A 82 -13.19 1.59 0.13
CA GLY A 82 -12.89 2.27 1.38
C GLY A 82 -12.04 3.52 1.17
N CYS A 83 -11.06 3.68 2.04
CA CYS A 83 -10.06 4.75 1.95
C CYS A 83 -8.66 4.14 1.99
N ALA A 84 -7.90 4.32 0.92
CA ALA A 84 -6.52 3.85 0.85
C ALA A 84 -5.64 4.56 1.90
N ILE A 85 -4.96 3.77 2.71
CA ILE A 85 -4.06 4.23 3.77
C ILE A 85 -2.73 3.49 3.66
N ALA A 86 -1.64 4.25 3.80
CA ALA A 86 -0.33 3.68 4.08
C ALA A 86 -0.03 3.82 5.57
N VAL A 87 0.59 2.80 6.14
CA VAL A 87 1.02 2.77 7.54
C VAL A 87 2.52 2.46 7.61
N ARG A 88 3.22 3.13 8.51
CA ARG A 88 4.67 2.99 8.70
C ARG A 88 4.98 2.48 10.08
N TYR A 89 5.85 1.50 10.11
CA TYR A 89 6.42 0.95 11.34
C TYR A 89 7.92 1.19 11.36
N VAL A 90 8.42 1.48 12.54
CA VAL A 90 9.87 1.58 12.81
C VAL A 90 10.17 0.71 14.02
N ASP A 91 11.09 -0.22 13.85
CA ASP A 91 11.43 -1.22 14.88
C ASP A 91 10.18 -1.90 15.47
N GLY A 92 9.23 -2.17 14.57
CA GLY A 92 7.96 -2.82 14.89
C GLY A 92 6.88 -1.92 15.47
N LEU A 93 7.10 -0.65 15.75
CA LEU A 93 6.09 0.26 16.31
C LEU A 93 5.43 1.09 15.21
N LEU A 94 4.09 1.19 15.25
CA LEU A 94 3.33 2.07 14.36
C LEU A 94 3.65 3.53 14.66
N VAL A 95 4.33 4.21 13.72
CA VAL A 95 4.78 5.60 13.87
C VAL A 95 3.98 6.58 13.03
N LYS A 96 3.47 6.17 11.85
CA LYS A 96 2.75 7.07 10.94
C LYS A 96 1.69 6.32 10.14
N ALA A 97 0.61 7.02 9.81
CA ALA A 97 -0.38 6.59 8.83
C ALA A 97 -0.83 7.80 8.01
N TRP A 98 -1.03 7.62 6.67
CA TRP A 98 -1.40 8.73 5.79
C TRP A 98 -2.29 8.28 4.63
N THR A 99 -3.04 9.23 4.08
CA THR A 99 -3.93 9.03 2.93
C THR A 99 -3.18 9.20 1.61
N ARG A 100 -3.86 8.92 0.49
CA ARG A 100 -3.36 9.17 -0.89
C ARG A 100 -2.86 10.60 -1.12
N LYS A 101 -3.45 11.59 -0.45
CA LYS A 101 -3.05 13.00 -0.53
C LYS A 101 -1.93 13.35 0.47
N ASN A 102 -1.24 12.36 1.02
CA ASN A 102 -0.19 12.52 2.03
C ASN A 102 -0.65 13.25 3.31
N ILE A 103 -1.94 13.17 3.65
CA ILE A 103 -2.48 13.79 4.87
C ILE A 103 -2.29 12.81 6.01
N ASP A 104 -1.62 13.24 7.08
CA ASP A 104 -1.41 12.44 8.29
C ASP A 104 -2.75 12.07 8.95
N LYS A 105 -2.93 10.79 9.21
CA LYS A 105 -4.09 10.19 9.88
C LYS A 105 -3.70 9.21 10.99
N THR A 106 -2.48 9.33 11.48
CA THR A 106 -1.92 8.43 12.51
C THR A 106 -2.83 8.36 13.73
N TYR A 107 -3.33 9.50 14.19
CA TYR A 107 -4.26 9.55 15.33
C TYR A 107 -5.53 8.73 15.05
N CYS A 108 -6.19 8.94 13.91
CA CYS A 108 -7.40 8.20 13.54
C CYS A 108 -7.13 6.69 13.41
N MET A 109 -6.02 6.33 12.76
CA MET A 109 -5.67 4.92 12.52
C MET A 109 -5.29 4.15 13.79
N ARG A 110 -4.81 4.82 14.82
CA ARG A 110 -4.56 4.19 16.14
C ARG A 110 -5.82 3.65 16.81
N HIS A 111 -7.01 4.14 16.45
CA HIS A 111 -8.29 3.66 16.97
C HIS A 111 -8.85 2.45 16.21
N ILE A 112 -8.25 2.07 15.07
CA ILE A 112 -8.67 0.88 14.33
C ILE A 112 -8.21 -0.38 15.07
N LYS A 113 -9.16 -1.22 15.47
CA LYS A 113 -8.93 -2.32 16.42
C LYS A 113 -8.02 -3.42 15.83
N ASP A 114 -8.23 -3.77 14.57
CA ASP A 114 -7.50 -4.82 13.86
C ASP A 114 -6.23 -4.32 13.15
N LEU A 115 -5.90 -3.04 13.24
CA LEU A 115 -4.60 -2.54 12.80
C LEU A 115 -3.55 -2.82 13.89
N PRO A 116 -2.52 -3.64 13.64
CA PRO A 116 -1.46 -3.89 14.61
C PRO A 116 -0.76 -2.60 15.02
N LYS A 117 -0.65 -2.34 16.33
CA LYS A 117 0.13 -1.22 16.86
C LYS A 117 1.60 -1.56 16.98
N LYS A 118 1.89 -2.88 16.95
CA LYS A 118 3.22 -3.44 17.01
C LYS A 118 3.30 -4.70 16.14
N ILE A 119 4.37 -4.82 15.37
CA ILE A 119 4.71 -5.99 14.53
C ILE A 119 6.06 -6.57 14.93
N LYS A 120 6.30 -7.85 14.62
CA LYS A 120 7.59 -8.52 14.91
C LYS A 120 8.59 -8.28 13.75
N GLN A 121 8.91 -7.01 13.48
CA GLN A 121 9.86 -6.66 12.43
C GLN A 121 10.72 -5.49 12.88
N LYS A 122 12.02 -5.57 12.65
CA LYS A 122 12.97 -4.46 12.87
C LYS A 122 13.11 -3.61 11.61
N GLY A 123 13.61 -2.39 11.82
CA GLY A 123 13.83 -1.43 10.73
C GLY A 123 12.53 -0.76 10.27
N LEU A 124 12.60 -0.17 9.08
CA LEU A 124 11.50 0.56 8.47
C LEU A 124 10.63 -0.40 7.64
N VAL A 125 9.33 -0.43 7.92
CA VAL A 125 8.33 -1.16 7.15
C VAL A 125 7.19 -0.23 6.79
N GLU A 126 6.75 -0.24 5.54
CA GLU A 126 5.56 0.45 5.08
C GLU A 126 4.58 -0.55 4.49
N VAL A 127 3.32 -0.46 4.90
CA VAL A 127 2.23 -1.35 4.46
C VAL A 127 1.12 -0.49 3.87
N ARG A 128 0.59 -0.93 2.74
CA ARG A 128 -0.59 -0.36 2.11
C ARG A 128 -1.81 -1.22 2.42
N GLY A 129 -2.92 -0.56 2.64
CA GLY A 129 -4.19 -1.23 2.89
C GLY A 129 -5.38 -0.32 2.65
N GLU A 130 -6.56 -0.87 2.83
CA GLU A 130 -7.82 -0.17 2.70
C GLU A 130 -8.53 -0.11 4.05
N LEU A 131 -8.87 1.09 4.50
CA LEU A 131 -9.75 1.29 5.65
C LEU A 131 -11.19 1.23 5.15
N TYR A 132 -12.00 0.33 5.70
CA TYR A 132 -13.36 0.09 5.21
C TYR A 132 -14.37 -0.14 6.34
N GLY A 133 -15.65 0.06 6.05
CA GLY A 133 -16.76 -0.25 6.96
C GLY A 133 -17.16 -1.71 6.89
N GLN A 134 -17.18 -2.39 8.02
CA GLN A 134 -17.58 -3.81 8.11
C GLN A 134 -19.09 -3.97 7.91
N GLY A 135 -19.50 -5.02 7.16
CA GLY A 135 -20.90 -5.37 6.97
C GLY A 135 -21.73 -4.36 6.18
N LEU A 136 -21.08 -3.43 5.48
CA LEU A 136 -21.74 -2.37 4.71
C LEU A 136 -21.60 -2.64 3.21
N VAL A 137 -22.50 -2.04 2.43
CA VAL A 137 -22.35 -1.95 0.97
C VAL A 137 -21.22 -0.97 0.61
N PRO A 138 -20.59 -1.09 -0.59
CA PRO A 138 -19.39 -0.32 -0.94
C PRO A 138 -19.46 1.17 -0.63
N SER A 139 -20.40 1.90 -1.21
CA SER A 139 -20.52 3.37 -1.03
C SER A 139 -20.72 3.81 0.43
N SER A 140 -21.40 3.00 1.25
CA SER A 140 -21.61 3.26 2.68
C SER A 140 -20.33 2.96 3.46
N SER A 141 -19.60 1.92 3.10
CA SER A 141 -18.29 1.56 3.65
C SER A 141 -17.29 2.70 3.47
N GLN A 142 -17.12 3.20 2.26
CA GLN A 142 -16.23 4.30 1.95
C GLN A 142 -16.61 5.58 2.71
N ARG A 143 -17.90 5.93 2.78
CA ARG A 143 -18.38 7.11 3.53
C ARG A 143 -18.07 7.00 5.01
N LEU A 144 -18.26 5.81 5.63
CA LEU A 144 -17.94 5.59 7.04
C LEU A 144 -16.42 5.77 7.27
N ALA A 145 -15.57 5.16 6.45
CA ALA A 145 -14.13 5.28 6.52
C ALA A 145 -13.66 6.74 6.37
N ALA A 146 -14.16 7.45 5.34
CA ALA A 146 -13.83 8.85 5.10
C ALA A 146 -14.33 9.76 6.24
N GLY A 147 -15.50 9.45 6.81
CA GLY A 147 -16.04 10.15 7.99
C GLY A 147 -15.14 9.99 9.20
N HIS A 148 -14.71 8.77 9.50
CA HIS A 148 -13.78 8.48 10.60
C HIS A 148 -12.45 9.25 10.49
N LEU A 149 -11.88 9.31 9.29
CA LEU A 149 -10.61 10.02 9.05
C LEU A 149 -10.73 11.54 9.23
N ARG A 150 -11.93 12.10 9.36
CA ARG A 150 -12.18 13.53 9.60
C ARG A 150 -12.58 13.85 11.05
N LYS A 151 -12.87 12.82 11.87
CA LYS A 151 -13.30 13.03 13.25
C LYS A 151 -12.17 13.56 14.12
N LYS A 152 -12.50 14.52 15.01
CA LYS A 152 -11.58 14.97 16.08
C LYS A 152 -11.44 13.93 17.19
N SER A 153 -12.49 13.14 17.43
CA SER A 153 -12.51 12.05 18.42
C SER A 153 -12.98 10.76 17.76
N PRO A 154 -12.09 10.07 17.01
CA PRO A 154 -12.41 8.82 16.35
C PRO A 154 -12.49 7.66 17.34
N THR A 155 -13.41 6.72 17.13
CA THR A 155 -13.58 5.52 17.97
C THR A 155 -13.11 4.22 17.27
N GLY A 156 -13.06 4.23 15.94
CA GLY A 156 -12.75 3.04 15.14
C GLY A 156 -13.90 2.03 15.01
N ASP A 157 -15.08 2.34 15.58
CA ASP A 157 -16.19 1.38 15.61
C ASP A 157 -16.76 1.13 14.20
N GLY A 158 -17.03 -0.15 13.91
CA GLY A 158 -17.54 -0.60 12.61
C GLY A 158 -16.52 -0.53 11.46
N LEU A 159 -15.25 -0.26 11.76
CA LEU A 159 -14.17 -0.16 10.77
C LEU A 159 -13.15 -1.28 10.91
N SER A 160 -12.56 -1.64 9.77
CA SER A 160 -11.47 -2.61 9.65
C SER A 160 -10.42 -2.12 8.66
N PHE A 161 -9.18 -2.55 8.83
CA PHE A 161 -8.07 -2.27 7.90
C PHE A 161 -7.61 -3.54 7.22
N CYS A 162 -7.85 -3.67 5.91
CA CYS A 162 -7.32 -4.77 5.11
C CYS A 162 -5.97 -4.37 4.51
N ALA A 163 -4.90 -5.02 4.94
CA ALA A 163 -3.58 -4.87 4.34
C ALA A 163 -3.49 -5.70 3.06
N PHE A 164 -2.99 -5.11 1.98
CA PHE A 164 -2.89 -5.76 0.68
C PHE A 164 -1.51 -5.67 0.03
N GLN A 165 -0.56 -4.92 0.61
CA GLN A 165 0.79 -4.81 0.04
C GLN A 165 1.81 -4.36 1.09
N ILE A 166 2.99 -5.01 1.08
CA ILE A 166 4.21 -4.49 1.69
C ILE A 166 4.92 -3.62 0.64
N PHE A 167 5.23 -2.36 0.98
CA PHE A 167 6.00 -1.49 0.09
C PHE A 167 7.43 -1.99 -0.03
N ASN A 168 7.94 -2.12 -1.24
CA ASN A 168 9.24 -2.74 -1.54
C ASN A 168 9.35 -4.20 -1.02
N GLY A 169 8.22 -4.91 -0.89
CA GLY A 169 8.20 -6.33 -0.57
C GLY A 169 8.90 -7.15 -1.65
N GLN A 170 9.55 -8.23 -1.25
CA GLN A 170 10.33 -9.10 -2.14
C GLN A 170 9.58 -10.41 -2.43
N GLY A 171 10.02 -11.16 -3.44
CA GLY A 171 9.49 -12.46 -3.77
C GLY A 171 8.16 -12.43 -4.50
N THR A 172 7.11 -12.99 -3.92
CA THR A 172 5.78 -13.06 -4.52
C THR A 172 4.72 -12.31 -3.70
N GLU A 173 3.61 -11.91 -4.34
CA GLU A 173 2.47 -11.31 -3.63
C GLU A 173 1.94 -12.26 -2.55
N GLU A 174 1.86 -13.57 -2.85
CA GLU A 174 1.41 -14.58 -1.89
C GLU A 174 2.31 -14.63 -0.65
N SER A 175 3.64 -14.59 -0.84
CA SER A 175 4.58 -14.58 0.29
C SER A 175 4.48 -13.30 1.11
N ASN A 176 4.24 -12.15 0.46
CA ASN A 176 4.06 -10.87 1.14
C ASN A 176 2.72 -10.83 1.91
N LEU A 177 1.64 -11.38 1.35
CA LEU A 177 0.36 -11.50 2.05
C LEU A 177 0.47 -12.43 3.27
N GLN A 178 1.21 -13.54 3.14
CA GLN A 178 1.48 -14.41 4.30
C GLN A 178 2.28 -13.67 5.36
N GLN A 179 3.30 -12.91 4.99
CA GLN A 179 4.08 -12.11 5.92
C GLN A 179 3.24 -11.05 6.64
N LEU A 180 2.29 -10.41 5.96
CA LEU A 180 1.33 -9.51 6.59
C LEU A 180 0.50 -10.23 7.66
N ILE A 181 0.02 -11.44 7.36
CA ILE A 181 -0.71 -12.28 8.33
C ILE A 181 0.18 -12.60 9.53
N ASP A 182 1.43 -13.00 9.32
CA ASP A 182 2.39 -13.32 10.36
C ASP A 182 2.73 -12.11 11.26
N TRP A 183 2.63 -10.90 10.71
CA TRP A 183 2.74 -9.64 11.47
C TRP A 183 1.45 -9.23 12.18
N GLY A 184 0.36 -9.99 12.00
CA GLY A 184 -0.92 -9.76 12.66
C GLY A 184 -1.87 -8.82 11.90
N PHE A 185 -1.60 -8.52 10.64
CA PHE A 185 -2.55 -7.78 9.81
C PHE A 185 -3.70 -8.67 9.35
N HIS A 186 -4.88 -8.06 9.24
CA HIS A 186 -5.96 -8.63 8.46
C HIS A 186 -5.68 -8.45 6.97
N THR A 187 -5.77 -9.54 6.19
CA THR A 187 -5.75 -9.55 4.72
C THR A 187 -7.04 -10.14 4.20
N CYS A 188 -7.48 -9.73 3.04
CA CYS A 188 -8.76 -10.21 2.49
C CYS A 188 -8.64 -11.46 1.63
N GLY A 189 -7.45 -12.07 1.60
CA GLY A 189 -7.16 -13.26 0.84
C GLY A 189 -7.03 -13.00 -0.66
N TYR A 190 -6.70 -14.04 -1.39
CA TYR A 190 -6.53 -14.00 -2.85
C TYR A 190 -6.96 -15.33 -3.49
N ILE A 191 -7.16 -15.30 -4.80
CA ILE A 191 -7.39 -16.49 -5.64
C ILE A 191 -6.30 -16.51 -6.72
N LYS A 192 -5.61 -17.65 -6.89
CA LYS A 192 -4.64 -17.82 -7.98
C LYS A 192 -5.35 -17.90 -9.32
N VAL A 193 -4.88 -17.11 -10.28
CA VAL A 193 -5.38 -17.15 -11.65
C VAL A 193 -4.76 -18.34 -12.39
N LYS A 194 -5.59 -19.10 -13.09
CA LYS A 194 -5.17 -20.31 -13.81
C LYS A 194 -4.47 -19.98 -15.14
N ARG A 195 -3.94 -21.02 -15.82
CA ARG A 195 -3.16 -20.89 -17.06
C ARG A 195 -3.87 -20.10 -18.17
N ASN A 196 -5.17 -20.29 -18.36
CA ASN A 196 -5.96 -19.46 -19.27
C ASN A 196 -6.45 -18.21 -18.54
N ALA A 197 -5.53 -17.25 -18.35
CA ALA A 197 -5.75 -16.09 -17.49
C ALA A 197 -6.97 -15.25 -17.92
N VAL A 198 -7.16 -15.02 -19.22
CA VAL A 198 -8.31 -14.23 -19.71
C VAL A 198 -9.62 -14.88 -19.33
N GLN A 199 -9.79 -16.14 -19.67
CA GLN A 199 -11.03 -16.87 -19.36
C GLN A 199 -11.24 -17.03 -17.85
N ASP A 200 -10.16 -17.30 -17.08
CA ASP A 200 -10.26 -17.47 -15.63
C ASP A 200 -10.62 -16.17 -14.92
N VAL A 201 -10.04 -15.05 -15.32
CA VAL A 201 -10.37 -13.72 -14.76
C VAL A 201 -11.81 -13.33 -15.10
N GLN A 202 -12.29 -13.60 -16.33
CA GLN A 202 -13.70 -13.39 -16.69
C GLN A 202 -14.64 -14.23 -15.80
N GLN A 203 -14.30 -15.51 -15.55
CA GLN A 203 -15.06 -16.35 -14.63
C GLN A 203 -15.01 -15.86 -13.17
N LEU A 204 -13.85 -15.40 -12.70
CA LEU A 204 -13.72 -14.82 -11.36
C LEU A 204 -14.55 -13.54 -11.23
N HIS A 205 -14.54 -12.68 -12.25
CA HIS A 205 -15.36 -11.48 -12.28
C HIS A 205 -16.86 -11.80 -12.25
N SER A 206 -17.32 -12.79 -13.06
CA SER A 206 -18.71 -13.25 -13.00
C SER A 206 -19.10 -13.81 -11.63
N LYS A 207 -18.24 -14.65 -11.02
CA LYS A 207 -18.47 -15.15 -9.66
C LYS A 207 -18.54 -14.04 -8.62
N TRP A 208 -17.72 -12.98 -8.77
CA TRP A 208 -17.79 -11.81 -7.91
C TRP A 208 -19.14 -11.08 -8.10
N GLN A 209 -19.60 -10.85 -9.33
CA GLN A 209 -20.91 -10.23 -9.60
C GLN A 209 -22.07 -11.04 -8.97
N ASP A 210 -21.97 -12.37 -9.01
CA ASP A 210 -22.94 -13.28 -8.39
C ASP A 210 -22.75 -13.43 -6.86
N SER A 211 -21.84 -12.64 -6.24
CA SER A 211 -21.52 -12.71 -4.82
C SER A 211 -21.02 -14.07 -4.31
N LEU A 212 -20.47 -14.89 -5.19
CA LEU A 212 -19.94 -16.24 -4.87
C LEU A 212 -18.51 -16.19 -4.30
N ILE A 213 -17.77 -15.10 -4.55
CA ILE A 213 -16.44 -14.85 -4.02
C ILE A 213 -16.37 -13.45 -3.42
N PHE A 214 -15.56 -13.30 -2.37
CA PHE A 214 -15.30 -12.03 -1.67
C PHE A 214 -16.55 -11.35 -1.08
N SER A 215 -17.68 -12.02 -1.00
CA SER A 215 -19.00 -11.46 -0.61
C SER A 215 -19.06 -10.89 0.81
N ARG A 216 -18.10 -11.25 1.69
CA ARG A 216 -18.02 -10.69 3.05
C ARG A 216 -17.45 -9.28 3.10
N TYR A 217 -16.91 -8.76 2.00
CA TYR A 217 -16.27 -7.47 1.92
C TYR A 217 -17.07 -6.51 1.05
N PRO A 218 -17.08 -5.19 1.36
CA PRO A 218 -17.68 -4.18 0.51
C PRO A 218 -16.77 -3.92 -0.71
N THR A 219 -16.99 -4.66 -1.79
CA THR A 219 -16.15 -4.63 -2.98
C THR A 219 -16.88 -4.02 -4.17
N ASP A 220 -16.17 -3.25 -4.99
CA ASP A 220 -16.64 -2.69 -6.25
C ASP A 220 -15.98 -3.35 -7.48
N GLY A 221 -15.29 -4.48 -7.28
CA GLY A 221 -14.62 -5.26 -8.32
C GLY A 221 -13.63 -6.25 -7.74
N ILE A 222 -12.76 -6.75 -8.62
CA ILE A 222 -11.58 -7.55 -8.29
C ILE A 222 -10.32 -6.82 -8.78
N VAL A 223 -9.20 -7.00 -8.09
CA VAL A 223 -7.88 -6.51 -8.49
C VAL A 223 -7.04 -7.69 -8.92
N VAL A 224 -6.50 -7.67 -10.13
CA VAL A 224 -5.56 -8.69 -10.59
C VAL A 224 -4.15 -8.14 -10.52
N LYS A 225 -3.24 -8.90 -9.93
CA LYS A 225 -1.84 -8.53 -9.73
C LYS A 225 -0.92 -9.58 -10.33
N VAL A 226 0.23 -9.15 -10.86
CA VAL A 226 1.37 -10.03 -11.13
C VAL A 226 1.90 -10.53 -9.79
N SER A 227 2.07 -11.85 -9.63
CA SER A 227 2.55 -12.40 -8.36
C SER A 227 4.03 -12.07 -8.10
N ASN A 228 4.88 -12.08 -9.13
CA ASN A 228 6.32 -11.84 -9.00
C ASN A 228 6.62 -10.35 -8.80
N LYS A 229 7.28 -9.99 -7.69
CA LYS A 229 7.58 -8.60 -7.33
C LYS A 229 8.64 -7.96 -8.23
N ASP A 230 9.65 -8.71 -8.65
CA ASP A 230 10.70 -8.21 -9.53
C ASP A 230 10.11 -7.86 -10.91
N LEU A 231 9.20 -8.70 -11.41
CA LEU A 231 8.47 -8.41 -12.65
C LEU A 231 7.53 -7.21 -12.50
N GLN A 232 6.90 -7.02 -11.34
CA GLN A 232 6.11 -5.81 -11.08
C GLN A 232 6.97 -4.54 -11.16
N GLU A 233 8.20 -4.59 -10.64
CA GLU A 233 9.14 -3.46 -10.68
C GLU A 233 9.65 -3.21 -12.11
N GLU A 234 9.94 -4.28 -12.86
CA GLU A 234 10.37 -4.20 -14.26
C GLU A 234 9.30 -3.59 -15.17
N ILE A 235 8.05 -4.03 -15.03
CA ILE A 235 6.90 -3.48 -15.78
C ILE A 235 6.67 -2.02 -15.40
N GLY A 236 6.98 -1.67 -14.14
CA GLY A 236 6.88 -0.33 -13.63
C GLY A 236 5.44 0.10 -13.33
N ARG A 237 5.32 1.31 -12.81
CA ARG A 237 4.04 1.97 -12.54
C ARG A 237 3.69 2.86 -13.72
N THR A 238 2.97 2.34 -14.67
CA THR A 238 2.39 3.16 -15.72
C THR A 238 1.03 3.71 -15.27
N SER A 239 0.56 4.78 -15.91
CA SER A 239 -0.82 5.28 -15.73
C SER A 239 -1.87 4.25 -16.15
N LEU A 240 -1.43 3.12 -16.68
CA LEU A 240 -2.21 2.02 -17.25
C LEU A 240 -2.18 0.76 -16.36
N ALA A 241 -1.46 0.77 -15.24
CA ALA A 241 -1.36 -0.36 -14.31
C ALA A 241 -1.98 -0.04 -12.96
#